data_97c2e0b642ca31ad91549043e344172a
#
_entry.id   97c2e0b642ca31ad91549043e344172a
#
_cell.length_a   1.000
_cell.length_b   1.000
_cell.length_c   1.000
_cell.angle_alpha   90.00
_cell.angle_beta   90.00
_cell.angle_gamma   90.00
#
_symmetry.space_group_name_H-M   'P 1'
#
loop_
_entity.id
_entity.type
_entity.pdbx_description
1 polymer ?
#
loop_
_entity_poly.entity_id
_entity_poly.type
_entity_poly.pdbx_seq_one_letter_code
_entity_poly.pdbx_strand_id
1 'polypeptide(L)'
;MTDRLAVHGLVRAFGTDAGVLGVDLTVRPGEIHALVGLNGAGKTTLMRMVLGMLRPTAGDCRINGRQLAHLAADDWARVGHLVEHPFAYPDLTVRTNLLLAARLRRIPTAHATRLVEQALIELDLTRYAEVTARRLSQGNRQRLGIAAALQHRPDLIVLDEPTNALDPAGVILLRNVLSGRADDGAGILVSSHHLDEVARIAHRISVVNRGRLIGTLDPAATDLERAFFALVYDDEQDHPR
;
A
#
# COMPACT_ATOMS: atom_id res chain seq x y z
N MET A 1 -3.81 11.15 19.43
CA MET A 1 -3.29 9.87 18.89
C MET A 1 -2.24 10.23 17.84
N THR A 2 -1.14 9.49 17.77
CA THR A 2 -0.07 9.72 16.78
C THR A 2 -0.46 9.07 15.45
N ASP A 3 -0.29 9.80 14.34
CA ASP A 3 -0.54 9.26 13.01
C ASP A 3 0.39 8.06 12.70
N ARG A 4 -0.12 7.10 11.95
CA ARG A 4 0.68 5.96 11.45
C ARG A 4 1.67 6.42 10.40
N LEU A 5 1.26 7.37 9.56
CA LEU A 5 2.09 8.04 8.57
C LEU A 5 1.78 9.53 8.57
N ALA A 6 2.82 10.36 8.57
CA ALA A 6 2.72 11.80 8.34
C ALA A 6 3.80 12.23 7.34
N VAL A 7 3.40 12.93 6.31
CA VAL A 7 4.22 13.42 5.21
C VAL A 7 3.98 14.92 5.09
N HIS A 8 5.06 15.71 5.05
CA HIS A 8 5.00 17.17 4.98
C HIS A 8 5.90 17.69 3.88
N GLY A 9 5.30 18.37 2.88
CA GLY A 9 6.00 19.03 1.80
C GLY A 9 6.95 18.11 1.02
N LEU A 10 6.62 16.84 0.84
CA LEU A 10 7.53 15.84 0.28
C LEU A 10 7.77 16.09 -1.21
N VAL A 11 9.05 16.21 -1.61
CA VAL A 11 9.44 16.51 -2.99
C VAL A 11 10.46 15.50 -3.51
N ARG A 12 10.24 15.04 -4.72
CA ARG A 12 11.22 14.33 -5.57
C ARG A 12 10.82 14.48 -7.03
N ALA A 13 11.44 15.42 -7.72
CA ALA A 13 11.22 15.61 -9.16
C ALA A 13 12.15 14.73 -10.01
N PHE A 14 11.66 14.30 -11.15
CA PHE A 14 12.40 13.64 -12.21
C PHE A 14 12.19 14.45 -13.51
N GLY A 15 13.12 15.33 -13.84
CA GLY A 15 12.93 16.31 -14.92
C GLY A 15 11.88 17.36 -14.57
N THR A 16 11.13 17.84 -15.58
CA THR A 16 10.16 18.93 -15.42
C THR A 16 8.78 18.48 -14.97
N ASP A 17 8.33 17.28 -15.38
CA ASP A 17 6.91 16.90 -15.30
C ASP A 17 6.63 15.58 -14.59
N ALA A 18 7.63 14.98 -13.92
CA ALA A 18 7.47 13.70 -13.25
C ALA A 18 7.98 13.74 -11.81
N GLY A 19 7.37 12.95 -10.94
CA GLY A 19 7.82 12.79 -9.55
C GLY A 19 6.75 13.09 -8.52
N VAL A 20 7.15 13.72 -7.42
CA VAL A 20 6.31 14.18 -6.31
C VAL A 20 6.69 15.63 -6.01
N LEU A 21 5.72 16.52 -5.94
CA LEU A 21 5.91 17.97 -5.96
C LEU A 21 5.20 18.63 -4.76
N GLY A 22 5.75 18.47 -3.55
CA GLY A 22 5.24 19.13 -2.34
C GLY A 22 3.97 18.47 -1.78
N VAL A 23 4.02 17.16 -1.55
CA VAL A 23 2.86 16.41 -1.03
C VAL A 23 2.82 16.46 0.50
N ASP A 24 1.63 16.79 1.02
CA ASP A 24 1.24 16.65 2.42
C ASP A 24 0.19 15.56 2.56
N LEU A 25 0.44 14.57 3.42
CA LEU A 25 -0.44 13.41 3.58
C LEU A 25 -0.34 12.86 5.00
N THR A 26 -1.47 12.42 5.56
CA THR A 26 -1.50 11.68 6.82
C THR A 26 -2.30 10.40 6.67
N VAL A 27 -1.95 9.37 7.47
CA VAL A 27 -2.76 8.16 7.67
C VAL A 27 -2.88 7.93 9.17
N ARG A 28 -4.11 7.90 9.67
CA ARG A 28 -4.43 7.72 11.09
C ARG A 28 -4.50 6.23 11.45
N PRO A 29 -4.38 5.89 12.74
CA PRO A 29 -4.76 4.56 13.21
C PRO A 29 -6.22 4.24 12.84
N GLY A 30 -6.45 3.04 12.30
CA GLY A 30 -7.78 2.59 11.87
C GLY A 30 -8.27 3.22 10.55
N GLU A 31 -7.42 3.97 9.85
CA GLU A 31 -7.80 4.63 8.60
C GLU A 31 -7.29 3.86 7.37
N ILE A 32 -8.17 3.68 6.39
CA ILE A 32 -7.79 3.32 5.03
C ILE A 32 -7.82 4.60 4.18
N HIS A 33 -6.64 5.09 3.80
CA HIS A 33 -6.47 6.24 2.94
C HIS A 33 -6.08 5.78 1.54
N ALA A 34 -6.93 6.03 0.57
CA ALA A 34 -6.68 5.69 -0.82
C ALA A 34 -6.05 6.85 -1.59
N LEU A 35 -5.05 6.54 -2.41
CA LEU A 35 -4.46 7.43 -3.41
C LEU A 35 -4.98 7.01 -4.78
N VAL A 36 -5.74 7.85 -5.42
CA VAL A 36 -6.24 7.62 -6.78
C VAL A 36 -5.60 8.58 -7.77
N GLY A 37 -5.43 8.15 -9.00
CA GLY A 37 -4.83 8.99 -10.03
C GLY A 37 -4.45 8.17 -11.26
N LEU A 38 -4.26 8.83 -12.38
CA LEU A 38 -3.86 8.19 -13.63
C LEU A 38 -2.47 7.54 -13.52
N ASN A 39 -2.14 6.68 -14.48
CA ASN A 39 -0.80 6.10 -14.56
C ASN A 39 0.24 7.22 -14.76
N GLY A 40 1.35 7.14 -14.03
CA GLY A 40 2.36 8.19 -14.04
C GLY A 40 2.07 9.41 -13.14
N ALA A 41 0.93 9.46 -12.44
CA ALA A 41 0.59 10.59 -11.56
C ALA A 41 1.52 10.78 -10.35
N GLY A 42 2.41 9.81 -10.03
CA GLY A 42 3.37 9.92 -8.94
C GLY A 42 3.06 9.04 -7.72
N LYS A 43 1.97 8.24 -7.73
CA LYS A 43 1.54 7.38 -6.60
C LYS A 43 2.64 6.43 -6.11
N THR A 44 3.20 5.61 -7.00
CA THR A 44 4.30 4.66 -6.68
C THR A 44 5.54 5.40 -6.19
N THR A 45 5.88 6.54 -6.78
CA THR A 45 7.01 7.38 -6.35
C THR A 45 6.82 7.85 -4.91
N LEU A 46 5.63 8.36 -4.56
CA LEU A 46 5.29 8.76 -3.20
C LEU A 46 5.40 7.57 -2.23
N MET A 47 4.85 6.41 -2.59
CA MET A 47 4.94 5.20 -1.75
C MET A 47 6.38 4.72 -1.54
N ARG A 48 7.23 4.79 -2.56
CA ARG A 48 8.67 4.49 -2.42
C ARG A 48 9.38 5.46 -1.48
N MET A 49 8.98 6.74 -1.52
CA MET A 49 9.58 7.74 -0.62
C MET A 49 9.17 7.52 0.83
N VAL A 50 7.89 7.24 1.12
CA VAL A 50 7.43 6.97 2.48
C VAL A 50 7.98 5.65 3.05
N LEU A 51 8.40 4.73 2.20
CA LEU A 51 9.07 3.48 2.58
C LEU A 51 10.61 3.61 2.64
N GLY A 52 11.17 4.80 2.42
CA GLY A 52 12.61 5.01 2.41
C GLY A 52 13.36 4.36 1.23
N MET A 53 12.64 3.81 0.26
CA MET A 53 13.22 3.20 -0.95
C MET A 53 13.74 4.27 -1.93
N LEU A 54 13.21 5.49 -1.80
CA LEU A 54 13.61 6.64 -2.60
C LEU A 54 13.80 7.85 -1.68
N ARG A 55 14.97 8.48 -1.73
CA ARG A 55 15.26 9.64 -0.90
C ARG A 55 14.57 10.89 -1.46
N PRO A 56 13.76 11.61 -0.65
CA PRO A 56 13.21 12.90 -1.04
C PRO A 56 14.31 13.95 -1.18
N THR A 57 14.06 14.99 -2.00
CA THR A 57 14.94 16.17 -2.13
C THR A 57 14.55 17.26 -1.15
N ALA A 58 13.27 17.29 -0.71
CA ALA A 58 12.77 18.18 0.33
C ALA A 58 11.58 17.54 1.04
N GLY A 59 11.21 18.10 2.18
CA GLY A 59 10.10 17.64 3.01
C GLY A 59 10.52 16.65 4.08
N ASP A 60 9.54 16.22 4.89
CA ASP A 60 9.70 15.30 6.02
C ASP A 60 8.68 14.17 5.93
N CYS A 61 9.08 12.99 6.39
CA CYS A 61 8.19 11.82 6.50
C CYS A 61 8.41 11.16 7.86
N ARG A 62 7.30 10.84 8.54
CA ARG A 62 7.28 10.18 9.84
C ARG A 62 6.39 8.95 9.82
N ILE A 63 6.86 7.88 10.41
CA ILE A 63 6.10 6.65 10.66
C ILE A 63 5.96 6.47 12.17
N ASN A 64 4.73 6.32 12.66
CA ASN A 64 4.41 6.25 14.09
C ASN A 64 5.07 7.40 14.89
N GLY A 65 5.11 8.61 14.33
CA GLY A 65 5.70 9.81 14.92
C GLY A 65 7.22 9.93 14.82
N ARG A 66 7.93 8.89 14.37
CA ARG A 66 9.39 8.91 14.18
C ARG A 66 9.77 9.34 12.77
N GLN A 67 10.78 10.18 12.62
CA GLN A 67 11.30 10.55 11.31
C GLN A 67 11.87 9.34 10.56
N LEU A 68 11.58 9.26 9.27
CA LEU A 68 11.98 8.16 8.39
C LEU A 68 13.49 7.87 8.45
N ALA A 69 14.32 8.93 8.51
CA ALA A 69 15.78 8.84 8.58
C ALA A 69 16.31 8.23 9.90
N HIS A 70 15.47 8.16 10.94
CA HIS A 70 15.85 7.67 12.28
C HIS A 70 15.14 6.36 12.64
N LEU A 71 14.46 5.72 11.68
CA LEU A 71 13.80 4.43 11.91
C LEU A 71 14.82 3.32 12.10
N ALA A 72 14.66 2.56 13.19
CA ALA A 72 15.40 1.35 13.46
C ALA A 72 14.76 0.12 12.81
N ALA A 73 15.44 -1.03 12.84
CA ALA A 73 14.92 -2.28 12.30
C ALA A 73 13.58 -2.70 12.93
N ASP A 74 13.39 -2.43 14.22
CA ASP A 74 12.16 -2.76 14.93
C ASP A 74 10.98 -1.86 14.52
N ASP A 75 11.23 -0.60 14.12
CA ASP A 75 10.22 0.28 13.56
C ASP A 75 9.77 -0.25 12.18
N TRP A 76 10.73 -0.67 11.35
CA TRP A 76 10.45 -1.28 10.04
C TRP A 76 9.75 -2.64 10.15
N ALA A 77 10.00 -3.39 11.23
CA ALA A 77 9.27 -4.64 11.49
C ALA A 77 7.77 -4.44 11.72
N ARG A 78 7.32 -3.20 11.98
CA ARG A 78 5.91 -2.82 12.14
C ARG A 78 5.29 -2.23 10.87
N VAL A 79 6.02 -2.25 9.74
CA VAL A 79 5.55 -1.76 8.44
C VAL A 79 5.36 -2.95 7.50
N GLY A 80 4.17 -3.07 6.94
CA GLY A 80 3.86 -4.01 5.86
C GLY A 80 3.78 -3.27 4.54
N HIS A 81 4.40 -3.80 3.50
CA HIS A 81 4.33 -3.14 2.19
C HIS A 81 4.34 -4.12 1.03
N LEU A 82 3.67 -3.70 -0.04
CA LEU A 82 3.73 -4.30 -1.36
C LEU A 82 3.73 -3.15 -2.38
N VAL A 83 4.90 -2.85 -2.93
CA VAL A 83 5.08 -1.79 -3.93
C VAL A 83 5.73 -2.40 -5.15
N GLU A 84 5.13 -2.17 -6.33
CA GLU A 84 5.47 -2.67 -7.65
C GLU A 84 5.20 -4.18 -7.81
N HIS A 85 6.10 -5.04 -7.36
CA HIS A 85 6.01 -6.48 -7.60
C HIS A 85 5.93 -7.28 -6.29
N PRO A 86 5.11 -8.33 -6.26
CA PRO A 86 5.08 -9.24 -5.14
C PRO A 86 6.47 -9.86 -4.92
N PHE A 87 7.02 -9.62 -3.73
CA PHE A 87 8.26 -10.28 -3.37
C PHE A 87 8.00 -11.77 -3.15
N ALA A 88 8.60 -12.59 -4.02
CA ALA A 88 8.59 -14.04 -3.87
C ALA A 88 9.83 -14.64 -4.56
N TYR A 89 10.53 -15.52 -3.86
CA TYR A 89 11.57 -16.34 -4.48
C TYR A 89 10.91 -17.42 -5.33
N PRO A 90 11.16 -17.45 -6.65
CA PRO A 90 10.42 -18.31 -7.59
C PRO A 90 10.51 -19.80 -7.28
N ASP A 91 11.68 -20.24 -6.81
CA ASP A 91 11.99 -21.65 -6.55
C ASP A 91 11.61 -22.15 -5.15
N LEU A 92 11.19 -21.24 -4.27
CA LEU A 92 10.67 -21.59 -2.95
C LEU A 92 9.17 -21.81 -2.99
N THR A 93 8.65 -22.68 -2.11
CA THR A 93 7.21 -22.86 -1.95
C THR A 93 6.55 -21.61 -1.36
N VAL A 94 5.24 -21.49 -1.48
CA VAL A 94 4.46 -20.42 -0.84
C VAL A 94 4.76 -20.36 0.67
N ARG A 95 4.69 -21.51 1.36
CA ARG A 95 5.01 -21.63 2.78
C ARG A 95 6.42 -21.14 3.10
N THR A 96 7.41 -21.57 2.33
CA THR A 96 8.81 -21.21 2.56
C THR A 96 9.04 -19.72 2.32
N ASN A 97 8.39 -19.10 1.32
CA ASN A 97 8.42 -17.66 1.09
C ASN A 97 7.88 -16.89 2.30
N LEU A 98 6.72 -17.30 2.83
CA LEU A 98 6.13 -16.67 4.01
C LEU A 98 6.99 -16.84 5.26
N LEU A 99 7.56 -18.02 5.49
CA LEU A 99 8.51 -18.25 6.59
C LEU A 99 9.74 -17.36 6.46
N LEU A 100 10.28 -17.19 5.25
CA LEU A 100 11.40 -16.32 4.99
C LEU A 100 11.04 -14.85 5.28
N ALA A 101 9.89 -14.40 4.81
CA ALA A 101 9.40 -13.03 5.09
C ALA A 101 9.24 -12.77 6.60
N ALA A 102 8.80 -13.76 7.38
CA ALA A 102 8.71 -13.67 8.83
C ALA A 102 10.12 -13.59 9.48
N ARG A 103 11.07 -14.41 9.02
CA ARG A 103 12.46 -14.42 9.52
C ARG A 103 13.18 -13.09 9.25
N LEU A 104 13.00 -12.51 8.08
CA LEU A 104 13.57 -11.20 7.74
C LEU A 104 13.08 -10.09 8.70
N ARG A 105 11.91 -10.27 9.31
CA ARG A 105 11.36 -9.40 10.37
C ARG A 105 11.75 -9.84 11.78
N ARG A 106 12.71 -10.78 11.93
CA ARG A 106 13.20 -11.30 13.21
C ARG A 106 12.12 -11.99 14.07
N ILE A 107 11.06 -12.50 13.45
CA ILE A 107 10.00 -13.23 14.14
C ILE A 107 10.54 -14.61 14.55
N PRO A 108 10.44 -15.02 15.84
CA PRO A 108 10.88 -16.32 16.31
C PRO A 108 10.17 -17.46 15.55
N THR A 109 10.89 -18.56 15.25
CA THR A 109 10.42 -19.65 14.38
C THR A 109 9.07 -20.23 14.81
N ALA A 110 8.87 -20.49 16.11
CA ALA A 110 7.60 -21.03 16.62
C ALA A 110 6.43 -20.08 16.38
N HIS A 111 6.64 -18.78 16.48
CA HIS A 111 5.63 -17.77 16.19
C HIS A 111 5.41 -17.61 14.68
N ALA A 112 6.50 -17.63 13.87
CA ALA A 112 6.45 -17.54 12.43
C ALA A 112 5.58 -18.64 11.80
N THR A 113 5.71 -19.89 12.25
CA THR A 113 4.91 -21.01 11.74
C THR A 113 3.41 -20.74 11.92
N ARG A 114 2.99 -20.27 13.08
CA ARG A 114 1.59 -19.94 13.34
C ARG A 114 1.08 -18.80 12.46
N LEU A 115 1.88 -17.73 12.29
CA LEU A 115 1.52 -16.60 11.43
C LEU A 115 1.38 -17.02 9.97
N VAL A 116 2.26 -17.90 9.50
CA VAL A 116 2.22 -18.43 8.13
C VAL A 116 0.95 -19.24 7.90
N GLU A 117 0.57 -20.14 8.82
CA GLU A 117 -0.70 -20.89 8.68
C GLU A 117 -1.91 -19.96 8.64
N GLN A 118 -1.92 -18.94 9.51
CA GLN A 118 -2.99 -17.94 9.49
C GLN A 118 -3.04 -17.16 8.16
N ALA A 119 -1.90 -16.72 7.64
CA ALA A 119 -1.82 -16.00 6.37
C ALA A 119 -2.23 -16.86 5.18
N LEU A 120 -1.89 -18.15 5.18
CA LEU A 120 -2.31 -19.10 4.14
C LEU A 120 -3.84 -19.24 4.10
N ILE A 121 -4.49 -19.31 5.26
CA ILE A 121 -5.96 -19.37 5.36
C ILE A 121 -6.57 -18.03 4.94
N GLU A 122 -6.08 -16.92 5.50
CA GLU A 122 -6.61 -15.57 5.32
C GLU A 122 -6.59 -15.12 3.84
N LEU A 123 -5.55 -15.51 3.09
CA LEU A 123 -5.39 -15.16 1.66
C LEU A 123 -5.79 -16.30 0.70
N ASP A 124 -6.47 -17.35 1.18
CA ASP A 124 -6.90 -18.52 0.38
C ASP A 124 -5.71 -19.16 -0.40
N LEU A 125 -4.58 -19.34 0.28
CA LEU A 125 -3.37 -19.94 -0.28
C LEU A 125 -3.08 -21.35 0.26
N THR A 126 -3.91 -21.90 1.14
CA THR A 126 -3.67 -23.19 1.82
C THR A 126 -3.39 -24.32 0.82
N ARG A 127 -4.18 -24.44 -0.25
CA ARG A 127 -3.99 -25.46 -1.29
C ARG A 127 -2.71 -25.29 -2.10
N TYR A 128 -2.08 -24.12 -2.04
CA TYR A 128 -0.84 -23.80 -2.74
C TYR A 128 0.38 -23.80 -1.82
N ALA A 129 0.22 -24.10 -0.53
CA ALA A 129 1.28 -23.97 0.47
C ALA A 129 2.59 -24.62 0.06
N GLU A 130 2.54 -25.81 -0.55
CA GLU A 130 3.71 -26.57 -1.01
C GLU A 130 4.04 -26.37 -2.51
N VAL A 131 3.32 -25.48 -3.20
CA VAL A 131 3.58 -25.15 -4.60
C VAL A 131 4.67 -24.08 -4.66
N THR A 132 5.65 -24.23 -5.58
CA THR A 132 6.69 -23.21 -5.82
C THR A 132 6.09 -21.93 -6.42
N ALA A 133 6.59 -20.76 -6.01
CA ALA A 133 6.03 -19.47 -6.40
C ALA A 133 6.02 -19.26 -7.93
N ARG A 134 7.00 -19.81 -8.67
CA ARG A 134 7.04 -19.76 -10.14
C ARG A 134 5.87 -20.44 -10.82
N ARG A 135 5.23 -21.42 -10.15
CA ARG A 135 4.09 -22.20 -10.69
C ARG A 135 2.73 -21.55 -10.37
N LEU A 136 2.71 -20.49 -9.58
CA LEU A 136 1.48 -19.76 -9.25
C LEU A 136 0.99 -18.94 -10.45
N SER A 137 -0.33 -18.80 -10.55
CA SER A 137 -0.94 -17.77 -11.39
C SER A 137 -0.50 -16.37 -10.91
N GLN A 138 -0.67 -15.36 -11.74
CA GLN A 138 -0.36 -13.97 -11.38
C GLN A 138 -1.16 -13.53 -10.15
N GLY A 139 -2.46 -13.84 -10.09
CA GLY A 139 -3.30 -13.53 -8.93
C GLY A 139 -2.86 -14.23 -7.64
N ASN A 140 -2.47 -15.51 -7.70
CA ASN A 140 -1.96 -16.20 -6.50
C ASN A 140 -0.58 -15.68 -6.09
N ARG A 141 0.25 -15.22 -7.03
CA ARG A 141 1.50 -14.52 -6.72
C ARG A 141 1.25 -13.19 -6.01
N GLN A 142 0.23 -12.46 -6.47
CA GLN A 142 -0.22 -11.22 -5.81
C GLN A 142 -0.69 -11.49 -4.39
N ARG A 143 -1.56 -12.51 -4.19
CA ARG A 143 -1.99 -12.95 -2.85
C ARG A 143 -0.82 -13.34 -1.95
N LEU A 144 0.21 -14.03 -2.47
CA LEU A 144 1.43 -14.36 -1.73
C LEU A 144 2.19 -13.11 -1.28
N GLY A 145 2.36 -12.12 -2.15
CA GLY A 145 2.99 -10.83 -1.82
C GLY A 145 2.22 -10.09 -0.72
N ILE A 146 0.90 -10.04 -0.82
CA ILE A 146 0.01 -9.45 0.19
C ILE A 146 0.14 -10.22 1.52
N ALA A 147 0.11 -11.56 1.50
CA ALA A 147 0.30 -12.38 2.69
C ALA A 147 1.63 -12.09 3.38
N ALA A 148 2.72 -12.00 2.62
CA ALA A 148 4.05 -11.66 3.15
C ALA A 148 4.09 -10.25 3.77
N ALA A 149 3.34 -9.30 3.21
CA ALA A 149 3.23 -7.93 3.72
C ALA A 149 2.40 -7.84 5.00
N LEU A 150 1.38 -8.69 5.19
CA LEU A 150 0.37 -8.55 6.25
C LEU A 150 0.49 -9.56 7.39
N GLN A 151 1.18 -10.71 7.22
CA GLN A 151 1.21 -11.81 8.18
C GLN A 151 1.68 -11.44 9.60
N HIS A 152 2.53 -10.42 9.72
CA HIS A 152 3.10 -9.96 10.99
C HIS A 152 2.26 -8.88 11.69
N ARG A 153 1.06 -8.59 11.19
CA ARG A 153 0.11 -7.59 11.72
C ARG A 153 0.75 -6.21 11.92
N PRO A 154 1.21 -5.58 10.83
CA PRO A 154 1.88 -4.26 10.90
C PRO A 154 0.93 -3.15 11.35
N ASP A 155 1.50 -2.09 11.94
CA ASP A 155 0.76 -0.88 12.30
C ASP A 155 0.50 0.05 11.11
N LEU A 156 1.44 0.06 10.16
CA LEU A 156 1.32 0.79 8.89
C LEU A 156 1.39 -0.21 7.74
N ILE A 157 0.44 -0.10 6.83
CA ILE A 157 0.35 -0.92 5.61
C ILE A 157 0.39 0.01 4.40
N VAL A 158 1.31 -0.26 3.44
CA VAL A 158 1.44 0.50 2.19
C VAL A 158 1.34 -0.46 1.01
N LEU A 159 0.28 -0.34 0.22
CA LEU A 159 0.00 -1.24 -0.90
C LEU A 159 -0.18 -0.46 -2.20
N ASP A 160 0.67 -0.75 -3.19
CA ASP A 160 0.58 -0.15 -4.52
C ASP A 160 -0.20 -1.06 -5.46
N GLU A 161 -1.37 -0.60 -5.91
CA GLU A 161 -2.26 -1.30 -6.84
C GLU A 161 -2.51 -2.78 -6.44
N PRO A 162 -2.90 -3.07 -5.19
CA PRO A 162 -2.93 -4.45 -4.69
C PRO A 162 -3.98 -5.34 -5.34
N THR A 163 -5.00 -4.76 -5.97
CA THR A 163 -6.07 -5.49 -6.67
C THR A 163 -5.67 -5.95 -8.07
N ASN A 164 -4.58 -5.43 -8.61
CA ASN A 164 -4.09 -5.84 -9.93
C ASN A 164 -3.87 -7.35 -9.99
N ALA A 165 -4.36 -7.95 -11.06
CA ALA A 165 -4.29 -9.40 -11.30
C ALA A 165 -5.13 -10.28 -10.35
N LEU A 166 -5.89 -9.72 -9.42
CA LEU A 166 -6.87 -10.47 -8.63
C LEU A 166 -8.16 -10.68 -9.43
N ASP A 167 -8.77 -11.84 -9.24
CA ASP A 167 -10.14 -12.09 -9.68
C ASP A 167 -11.15 -11.39 -8.74
N PRO A 168 -12.41 -11.23 -9.12
CA PRO A 168 -13.41 -10.55 -8.28
C PRO A 168 -13.52 -11.12 -6.86
N ALA A 169 -13.38 -12.45 -6.70
CA ALA A 169 -13.38 -13.09 -5.38
C ALA A 169 -12.13 -12.67 -4.56
N GLY A 170 -10.96 -12.57 -5.20
CA GLY A 170 -9.73 -12.09 -4.60
C GLY A 170 -9.80 -10.64 -4.18
N VAL A 171 -10.45 -9.78 -4.96
CA VAL A 171 -10.69 -8.38 -4.59
C VAL A 171 -11.57 -8.29 -3.33
N ILE A 172 -12.67 -9.06 -3.26
CA ILE A 172 -13.53 -9.11 -2.08
C ILE A 172 -12.76 -9.62 -0.85
N LEU A 173 -11.98 -10.69 -1.02
CA LEU A 173 -11.13 -11.24 0.05
C LEU A 173 -10.16 -10.19 0.59
N LEU A 174 -9.42 -9.52 -0.29
CA LEU A 174 -8.47 -8.47 0.08
C LEU A 174 -9.17 -7.33 0.84
N ARG A 175 -10.32 -6.87 0.37
CA ARG A 175 -11.10 -5.85 1.05
C ARG A 175 -11.42 -6.24 2.49
N ASN A 176 -11.93 -7.44 2.71
CA ASN A 176 -12.26 -7.93 4.05
C ASN A 176 -11.01 -7.97 4.96
N VAL A 177 -9.88 -8.41 4.41
CA VAL A 177 -8.59 -8.42 5.14
C VAL A 177 -8.16 -7.01 5.52
N LEU A 178 -8.20 -6.06 4.59
CA LEU A 178 -7.79 -4.67 4.87
C LEU A 178 -8.74 -3.99 5.86
N SER A 179 -10.06 -4.18 5.74
CA SER A 179 -11.02 -3.66 6.72
C SER A 179 -10.73 -4.21 8.11
N GLY A 180 -10.54 -5.53 8.25
CA GLY A 180 -10.18 -6.12 9.53
C GLY A 180 -8.85 -5.60 10.11
N ARG A 181 -7.84 -5.29 9.27
CA ARG A 181 -6.60 -4.65 9.74
C ARG A 181 -6.83 -3.22 10.23
N ALA A 182 -7.69 -2.46 9.54
CA ALA A 182 -8.05 -1.12 9.98
C ALA A 182 -8.83 -1.16 11.30
N ASP A 183 -9.79 -2.07 11.45
CA ASP A 183 -10.53 -2.28 12.69
C ASP A 183 -9.60 -2.65 13.88
N ASP A 184 -8.53 -3.40 13.61
CA ASP A 184 -7.45 -3.71 14.57
C ASP A 184 -6.52 -2.49 14.85
N GLY A 185 -6.75 -1.32 14.22
CA GLY A 185 -6.01 -0.07 14.43
C GLY A 185 -4.79 0.14 13.52
N ALA A 186 -4.61 -0.65 12.48
CA ALA A 186 -3.59 -0.37 11.46
C ALA A 186 -3.99 0.86 10.63
N GLY A 187 -3.00 1.69 10.23
CA GLY A 187 -3.19 2.69 9.20
C GLY A 187 -2.81 2.12 7.85
N ILE A 188 -3.63 2.34 6.84
CA ILE A 188 -3.45 1.74 5.52
C ILE A 188 -3.38 2.84 4.45
N LEU A 189 -2.30 2.87 3.69
CA LEU A 189 -2.16 3.65 2.47
C LEU A 189 -2.24 2.71 1.28
N VAL A 190 -3.24 2.89 0.43
CA VAL A 190 -3.45 2.05 -0.76
C VAL A 190 -3.53 2.92 -2.01
N SER A 191 -2.84 2.55 -3.08
CA SER A 191 -3.06 3.18 -4.39
C SER A 191 -4.02 2.36 -5.23
N SER A 192 -4.77 3.02 -6.09
CA SER A 192 -5.55 2.38 -7.14
C SER A 192 -5.85 3.37 -8.27
N HIS A 193 -6.10 2.82 -9.45
CA HIS A 193 -6.72 3.55 -10.55
C HIS A 193 -8.21 3.15 -10.74
N HIS A 194 -8.72 2.24 -9.89
CA HIS A 194 -10.12 1.79 -9.86
C HIS A 194 -10.87 2.45 -8.69
N LEU A 195 -11.57 3.56 -8.98
CA LEU A 195 -12.29 4.35 -7.98
C LEU A 195 -13.33 3.52 -7.22
N ASP A 196 -14.14 2.73 -7.94
CA ASP A 196 -15.22 1.94 -7.36
C ASP A 196 -14.72 0.88 -6.36
N GLU A 197 -13.51 0.34 -6.58
CA GLU A 197 -12.93 -0.66 -5.69
C GLU A 197 -12.51 -0.05 -4.37
N VAL A 198 -11.80 1.09 -4.42
CA VAL A 198 -11.29 1.75 -3.21
C VAL A 198 -12.39 2.47 -2.44
N ALA A 199 -13.39 3.03 -3.11
CA ALA A 199 -14.52 3.69 -2.46
C ALA A 199 -15.28 2.78 -1.48
N ARG A 200 -15.27 1.46 -1.73
CA ARG A 200 -15.94 0.47 -0.88
C ARG A 200 -15.25 0.24 0.46
N ILE A 201 -14.01 0.65 0.64
CA ILE A 201 -13.22 0.40 1.86
C ILE A 201 -12.52 1.66 2.39
N ALA A 202 -12.28 2.66 1.55
CA ALA A 202 -11.54 3.85 1.95
C ALA A 202 -12.37 4.71 2.89
N HIS A 203 -11.71 5.24 3.93
CA HIS A 203 -12.24 6.27 4.79
C HIS A 203 -11.98 7.66 4.20
N ARG A 204 -10.92 7.77 3.38
CA ARG A 204 -10.54 8.98 2.67
C ARG A 204 -9.91 8.61 1.32
N ILE A 205 -10.24 9.39 0.30
CA ILE A 205 -9.66 9.26 -1.04
C ILE A 205 -8.98 10.58 -1.40
N SER A 206 -7.69 10.56 -1.69
CA SER A 206 -6.95 11.71 -2.23
C SER A 206 -6.61 11.49 -3.70
N VAL A 207 -6.81 12.52 -4.50
CA VAL A 207 -6.51 12.51 -5.93
C VAL A 207 -5.10 13.02 -6.16
N VAL A 208 -4.31 12.20 -6.86
CA VAL A 208 -2.94 12.52 -7.27
C VAL A 208 -2.93 12.82 -8.76
N ASN A 209 -2.42 13.98 -9.16
CA ASN A 209 -2.15 14.33 -10.55
C ASN A 209 -0.78 15.00 -10.66
N ARG A 210 0.02 14.60 -11.64
CA ARG A 210 1.35 15.20 -11.93
C ARG A 210 2.20 15.46 -10.69
N GLY A 211 2.24 14.47 -9.77
CA GLY A 211 3.04 14.53 -8.55
C GLY A 211 2.48 15.40 -7.42
N ARG A 212 1.26 15.90 -7.53
CA ARG A 212 0.59 16.73 -6.53
C ARG A 212 -0.68 16.05 -6.00
N LEU A 213 -1.06 16.36 -4.77
CA LEU A 213 -2.41 16.08 -4.28
C LEU A 213 -3.30 17.26 -4.69
N ILE A 214 -4.25 17.02 -5.59
CA ILE A 214 -5.10 18.05 -6.18
C ILE A 214 -6.47 18.16 -5.52
N GLY A 215 -6.83 17.22 -4.65
CA GLY A 215 -8.09 17.24 -3.92
C GLY A 215 -8.40 15.93 -3.24
N THR A 216 -9.57 15.89 -2.60
CA THR A 216 -10.13 14.69 -1.96
C THR A 216 -11.51 14.40 -2.50
N LEU A 217 -11.86 13.10 -2.54
CA LEU A 217 -13.20 12.63 -2.89
C LEU A 217 -13.89 12.05 -1.66
N ASP A 218 -15.19 12.27 -1.54
CA ASP A 218 -16.01 11.58 -0.55
C ASP A 218 -16.28 10.15 -1.04
N PRO A 219 -15.85 9.10 -0.31
CA PRO A 219 -16.12 7.71 -0.70
C PRO A 219 -17.60 7.37 -0.86
N ALA A 220 -18.49 8.13 -0.19
CA ALA A 220 -19.95 7.94 -0.26
C ALA A 220 -20.61 8.68 -1.42
N ALA A 221 -19.87 9.46 -2.21
CA ALA A 221 -20.43 10.21 -3.34
C ALA A 221 -20.99 9.28 -4.41
N THR A 222 -22.11 9.70 -5.01
CA THR A 222 -22.84 8.87 -6.02
C THR A 222 -22.14 8.82 -7.39
N ASP A 223 -21.29 9.82 -7.71
CA ASP A 223 -20.59 9.93 -9.00
C ASP A 223 -19.12 10.31 -8.76
N LEU A 224 -18.37 9.33 -8.26
CA LEU A 224 -16.94 9.48 -7.98
C LEU A 224 -16.10 9.72 -9.23
N GLU A 225 -16.47 9.11 -10.34
CA GLU A 225 -15.75 9.23 -11.60
C GLU A 225 -15.84 10.66 -12.13
N ARG A 226 -17.03 11.22 -12.14
CA ARG A 226 -17.23 12.63 -12.54
C ARG A 226 -16.48 13.60 -11.63
N ALA A 227 -16.54 13.40 -10.31
CA ALA A 227 -15.82 14.23 -9.35
C ALA A 227 -14.29 14.13 -9.54
N PHE A 228 -13.77 12.94 -9.83
CA PHE A 228 -12.37 12.72 -10.13
C PHE A 228 -11.93 13.49 -11.39
N PHE A 229 -12.67 13.34 -12.49
CA PHE A 229 -12.32 14.04 -13.74
C PHE A 229 -12.47 15.55 -13.64
N ALA A 230 -13.42 16.06 -12.84
CA ALA A 230 -13.52 17.49 -12.58
C ALA A 230 -12.25 18.03 -11.89
N LEU A 231 -11.76 17.36 -10.84
CA LEU A 231 -10.51 17.76 -10.16
C LEU A 231 -9.30 17.70 -11.09
N VAL A 232 -9.19 16.66 -11.92
CA VAL A 232 -8.08 16.53 -12.87
C VAL A 232 -8.15 17.64 -13.93
N TYR A 233 -9.34 17.94 -14.44
CA TYR A 233 -9.55 19.00 -15.44
C TYR A 233 -9.19 20.38 -14.88
N ASP A 234 -9.65 20.71 -13.67
CA ASP A 234 -9.35 21.99 -13.04
C ASP A 234 -7.85 22.16 -12.79
N ASP A 235 -7.15 21.12 -12.29
CA ASP A 235 -5.69 21.15 -12.11
C ASP A 235 -4.94 21.33 -13.44
N GLU A 236 -5.42 20.76 -14.53
CA GLU A 236 -4.81 20.94 -15.86
C GLU A 236 -5.01 22.34 -16.45
N GLN A 237 -6.09 23.04 -16.09
CA GLN A 237 -6.29 24.44 -16.45
C GLN A 237 -5.38 25.38 -15.63
N ASP A 238 -5.21 25.10 -14.34
CA ASP A 238 -4.39 25.91 -13.43
C ASP A 238 -2.88 25.70 -13.67
N HIS A 239 -2.50 24.54 -14.21
CA HIS A 239 -1.11 24.17 -14.48
C HIS A 239 -0.94 23.63 -15.91
N PRO A 240 -1.09 24.49 -16.95
CA PRO A 240 -0.88 24.09 -18.36
C PRO A 240 0.55 23.60 -18.58
N ARG A 241 0.72 22.72 -19.60
CA ARG A 241 2.05 22.16 -19.99
C ARG A 241 2.94 23.21 -20.59
#